data_33d3731b117f4678a67412dc6acddc53
#
_entry.id   33d3731b117f4678a67412dc6acddc53
#
_cell.length_a   1.000
_cell.length_b   1.000
_cell.length_c   1.000
_cell.angle_alpha   90.00
_cell.angle_beta   90.00
_cell.angle_gamma   90.00
#
_symmetry.space_group_name_H-M   'P 1'
#
loop_
_entity.id
_entity.type
_entity.pdbx_description
1 polymer ?
#
loop_
_entity_poly.entity_id
_entity_poly.type
_entity_poly.pdbx_seq_one_letter_code
_entity_poly.pdbx_strand_id
1 'polypeptide(L)'
;MKKIYISVMASLLLFASCSDYLDVNSPSTFDKEYVFGSESEIATAVNGMYVPMVSGKGWVGVLLKKMLFNTDVEFSGLSTASNLNERAFVPSTGDIKSYGDIWTGMYDGVNRTNDVIEGIEQSSLFAAADKTKPSRLMHYYGEAKVLRAMYYLELVRNWGDVPYRRKPAGNKDELFIGATDRNTILTDMINDLIEVESLMLYAEESDRGVEAASREFCQALIARIALQR
;
A
#
# COMPACT_ATOMS: atom_id res chain seq x y z
N MET A 1 -3.95 64.15 -21.23
CA MET A 1 -4.94 63.07 -21.13
C MET A 1 -4.55 61.86 -21.99
N LYS A 2 -4.26 61.95 -23.29
CA LYS A 2 -3.87 60.78 -24.14
C LYS A 2 -2.70 59.93 -23.59
N LYS A 3 -1.68 60.53 -22.98
CA LYS A 3 -0.51 59.80 -22.43
C LYS A 3 -0.84 58.96 -21.21
N ILE A 4 -1.86 59.36 -20.42
CA ILE A 4 -2.31 58.60 -19.23
C ILE A 4 -3.06 57.35 -19.68
N TYR A 5 -3.90 57.43 -20.72
CA TYR A 5 -4.63 56.25 -21.23
C TYR A 5 -3.68 55.20 -21.85
N ILE A 6 -2.60 55.64 -22.50
CA ILE A 6 -1.59 54.74 -23.07
C ILE A 6 -0.83 54.01 -21.95
N SER A 7 -0.48 54.74 -20.86
CA SER A 7 0.19 54.13 -19.70
C SER A 7 -0.69 53.15 -18.95
N VAL A 8 -2.00 53.41 -18.78
CA VAL A 8 -2.95 52.49 -18.14
C VAL A 8 -3.23 51.25 -19.01
N MET A 9 -3.32 51.46 -20.36
CA MET A 9 -3.51 50.34 -21.27
C MET A 9 -2.28 49.43 -21.37
N ALA A 10 -1.06 50.00 -21.29
CA ALA A 10 0.19 49.22 -21.23
C ALA A 10 0.33 48.44 -19.91
N SER A 11 -0.12 49.00 -18.78
CA SER A 11 -0.09 48.34 -17.50
C SER A 11 -1.13 47.17 -17.39
N LEU A 12 -2.27 47.29 -18.05
CA LEU A 12 -3.28 46.20 -18.13
C LEU A 12 -2.82 45.00 -18.97
N LEU A 13 -1.96 45.20 -19.95
CA LEU A 13 -1.39 44.11 -20.76
C LEU A 13 -0.32 43.30 -20.02
N LEU A 14 0.26 43.82 -18.94
CA LEU A 14 1.24 43.10 -18.11
C LEU A 14 0.61 42.12 -17.13
N PHE A 15 -0.70 42.16 -16.93
CA PHE A 15 -1.45 41.22 -16.10
C PHE A 15 -2.07 40.06 -16.89
N ALA A 16 -1.94 40.03 -18.22
CA ALA A 16 -2.25 38.84 -19.02
C ALA A 16 -1.12 37.81 -18.89
N SER A 17 -0.84 37.38 -17.67
CA SER A 17 0.06 36.27 -17.40
C SER A 17 -0.64 35.00 -17.85
N CYS A 18 -0.06 34.29 -18.81
CA CYS A 18 -0.54 32.98 -19.25
C CYS A 18 -0.44 32.04 -18.06
N SER A 19 -1.57 31.67 -17.46
CA SER A 19 -1.66 30.63 -16.42
C SER A 19 -1.16 29.28 -16.96
N ASP A 20 -1.35 29.01 -18.24
CA ASP A 20 -0.91 27.78 -18.91
C ASP A 20 0.61 27.57 -18.98
N TYR A 21 1.41 28.65 -18.82
CA TYR A 21 2.88 28.52 -18.83
C TYR A 21 3.43 27.91 -17.53
N LEU A 22 2.64 27.96 -16.45
CA LEU A 22 3.02 27.39 -15.14
C LEU A 22 2.46 25.98 -14.93
N ASP A 23 1.54 25.52 -15.78
CA ASP A 23 1.05 24.15 -15.81
C ASP A 23 2.02 23.26 -16.62
N VAL A 24 3.23 23.11 -16.12
CA VAL A 24 4.18 22.14 -16.64
C VAL A 24 3.77 20.79 -16.09
N ASN A 25 3.08 19.99 -16.88
CA ASN A 25 2.98 18.55 -16.64
C ASN A 25 4.41 18.01 -16.57
N SER A 26 4.89 17.68 -15.36
CA SER A 26 6.21 17.11 -15.19
C SER A 26 6.27 15.81 -15.98
N PRO A 27 7.19 15.65 -16.96
CA PRO A 27 7.31 14.42 -17.73
C PRO A 27 7.72 13.20 -16.88
N SER A 28 8.03 13.42 -15.60
CA SER A 28 8.35 12.38 -14.61
C SER A 28 7.16 12.03 -13.70
N THR A 29 6.02 12.70 -13.82
CA THR A 29 4.80 12.35 -13.07
C THR A 29 3.90 11.57 -13.99
N PHE A 30 3.85 10.24 -13.80
CA PHE A 30 2.87 9.40 -14.49
C PHE A 30 1.48 9.79 -13.97
N ASP A 31 0.60 10.20 -14.90
CA ASP A 31 -0.79 10.44 -14.58
C ASP A 31 -1.47 9.12 -14.18
N LYS A 32 -2.37 9.16 -13.20
CA LYS A 32 -3.16 7.99 -12.80
C LYS A 32 -3.88 7.37 -14.00
N GLU A 33 -4.38 8.20 -14.93
CA GLU A 33 -5.04 7.74 -16.14
C GLU A 33 -4.11 6.89 -17.03
N TYR A 34 -2.82 7.24 -17.13
CA TYR A 34 -1.83 6.44 -17.83
C TYR A 34 -1.57 5.11 -17.12
N VAL A 35 -1.29 5.14 -15.81
CA VAL A 35 -0.94 3.94 -15.01
C VAL A 35 -2.08 2.92 -14.98
N PHE A 36 -3.33 3.37 -14.97
CA PHE A 36 -4.50 2.49 -14.90
C PHE A 36 -5.25 2.38 -16.24
N GLY A 37 -4.65 2.87 -17.34
CA GLY A 37 -5.22 2.83 -18.69
C GLY A 37 -5.04 1.51 -19.43
N SER A 38 -4.12 0.64 -18.99
CA SER A 38 -3.90 -0.67 -19.58
C SER A 38 -3.55 -1.73 -18.53
N GLU A 39 -3.87 -3.00 -18.82
CA GLU A 39 -3.52 -4.11 -17.91
C GLU A 39 -2.01 -4.27 -17.73
N SER A 40 -1.20 -3.91 -18.72
CA SER A 40 0.27 -3.95 -18.64
C SER A 40 0.81 -2.95 -17.61
N GLU A 41 0.29 -1.73 -17.62
CA GLU A 41 0.69 -0.69 -16.66
C GLU A 41 0.17 -1.00 -15.25
N ILE A 42 -1.07 -1.53 -15.15
CA ILE A 42 -1.62 -2.02 -13.88
C ILE A 42 -0.72 -3.13 -13.30
N ALA A 43 -0.24 -4.08 -14.12
CA ALA A 43 0.68 -5.12 -13.65
C ALA A 43 1.97 -4.54 -13.05
N THR A 44 2.48 -3.44 -13.61
CA THR A 44 3.66 -2.73 -13.09
C THR A 44 3.34 -2.09 -11.74
N ALA A 45 2.19 -1.43 -11.60
CA ALA A 45 1.75 -0.85 -10.34
C ALA A 45 1.55 -1.93 -9.26
N VAL A 46 0.96 -3.08 -9.64
CA VAL A 46 0.78 -4.25 -8.77
C VAL A 46 2.12 -4.79 -8.27
N ASN A 47 3.14 -4.89 -9.12
CA ASN A 47 4.50 -5.28 -8.69
C ASN A 47 5.07 -4.30 -7.65
N GLY A 48 4.75 -3.02 -7.77
CA GLY A 48 5.16 -1.98 -6.82
C GLY A 48 4.64 -2.20 -5.40
N MET A 49 3.52 -2.92 -5.23
CA MET A 49 2.95 -3.22 -3.92
C MET A 49 3.77 -4.24 -3.11
N TYR A 50 4.57 -5.09 -3.75
CA TYR A 50 5.44 -6.06 -3.08
C TYR A 50 6.76 -5.46 -2.58
N VAL A 51 7.18 -4.31 -3.11
CA VAL A 51 8.46 -3.69 -2.77
C VAL A 51 8.65 -3.48 -1.27
N PRO A 52 7.67 -2.98 -0.51
CA PRO A 52 7.83 -2.83 0.94
C PRO A 52 8.05 -4.15 1.68
N MET A 53 7.54 -5.27 1.18
CA MET A 53 7.73 -6.59 1.81
C MET A 53 9.17 -7.08 1.71
N VAL A 54 9.82 -6.87 0.57
CA VAL A 54 11.17 -7.36 0.27
C VAL A 54 12.26 -6.34 0.58
N SER A 55 11.89 -5.11 0.88
CA SER A 55 12.85 -4.06 1.25
C SER A 55 13.62 -4.43 2.51
N GLY A 56 14.86 -3.93 2.67
CA GLY A 56 15.68 -4.15 3.85
C GLY A 56 15.06 -3.64 5.16
N LYS A 57 14.01 -2.81 5.07
CA LYS A 57 13.22 -2.27 6.18
C LYS A 57 11.86 -2.94 6.32
N GLY A 58 11.49 -3.82 5.39
CA GLY A 58 10.20 -4.46 5.33
C GLY A 58 10.11 -5.77 6.11
N TRP A 59 9.06 -6.51 5.80
CA TRP A 59 8.70 -7.76 6.47
C TRP A 59 9.82 -8.81 6.42
N VAL A 60 10.39 -9.06 5.26
CA VAL A 60 11.47 -10.06 5.08
C VAL A 60 12.79 -9.57 5.67
N GLY A 61 13.12 -8.30 5.48
CA GLY A 61 14.44 -7.78 5.87
C GLY A 61 14.65 -7.63 7.37
N VAL A 62 13.64 -7.25 8.11
CA VAL A 62 13.76 -6.90 9.54
C VAL A 62 12.79 -7.71 10.40
N LEU A 63 11.51 -7.81 10.04
CA LEU A 63 10.51 -8.44 10.90
C LEU A 63 10.79 -9.93 11.11
N LEU A 64 11.08 -10.67 10.03
CA LEU A 64 11.43 -12.10 10.14
C LEU A 64 12.69 -12.31 10.98
N LYS A 65 13.74 -11.52 10.79
CA LYS A 65 14.94 -11.60 11.60
C LYS A 65 14.64 -11.36 13.07
N LYS A 66 13.84 -10.34 13.38
CA LYS A 66 13.47 -10.04 14.76
C LYS A 66 12.59 -11.10 15.41
N MET A 67 11.74 -11.77 14.63
CA MET A 67 10.93 -12.89 15.12
C MET A 67 11.74 -14.15 15.40
N LEU A 68 12.84 -14.37 14.69
CA LEU A 68 13.67 -15.57 14.82
C LEU A 68 14.78 -15.43 15.86
N PHE A 69 15.34 -14.24 16.02
CA PHE A 69 16.45 -14.01 16.94
C PHE A 69 16.07 -14.22 18.40
N ASN A 70 17.01 -14.80 19.16
CA ASN A 70 16.89 -15.07 20.60
C ASN A 70 15.66 -15.94 20.97
N THR A 71 15.33 -16.89 20.10
CA THR A 71 14.41 -18.00 20.41
C THR A 71 15.21 -19.15 21.02
N ASP A 72 14.50 -20.22 21.40
CA ASP A 72 15.07 -21.51 21.78
C ASP A 72 15.74 -22.25 20.63
N VAL A 73 15.45 -21.83 19.37
CA VAL A 73 15.99 -22.47 18.16
C VAL A 73 17.07 -21.65 17.46
N GLU A 74 17.18 -20.34 17.74
CA GLU A 74 18.15 -19.46 17.08
C GLU A 74 18.73 -18.43 18.04
N PHE A 75 20.07 -18.38 18.09
CA PHE A 75 20.85 -17.39 18.81
C PHE A 75 21.80 -16.66 17.86
N SER A 76 21.74 -15.34 17.83
CA SER A 76 22.69 -14.55 17.07
C SER A 76 23.99 -14.38 17.87
N GLY A 77 25.13 -14.81 17.32
CA GLY A 77 26.45 -14.56 17.91
C GLY A 77 26.83 -13.08 18.01
N LEU A 78 26.06 -12.19 17.37
CA LEU A 78 26.17 -10.73 17.48
C LEU A 78 25.15 -10.16 18.47
N SER A 79 24.47 -10.99 19.25
CA SER A 79 23.48 -10.55 20.21
C SER A 79 24.12 -9.71 21.30
N THR A 80 23.74 -8.45 21.37
CA THR A 80 24.08 -7.54 22.45
C THR A 80 22.89 -7.46 23.42
N ALA A 81 23.09 -6.86 24.60
CA ALA A 81 22.00 -6.60 25.53
C ALA A 81 20.85 -5.81 24.88
N SER A 82 21.16 -4.92 23.94
CA SER A 82 20.16 -4.19 23.14
C SER A 82 19.31 -5.14 22.28
N ASN A 83 19.94 -6.07 21.57
CA ASN A 83 19.21 -7.01 20.71
C ASN A 83 18.31 -7.98 21.51
N LEU A 84 18.74 -8.36 22.72
CA LEU A 84 17.92 -9.13 23.66
C LEU A 84 16.71 -8.31 24.15
N ASN A 85 16.93 -7.03 24.43
CA ASN A 85 15.86 -6.11 24.84
C ASN A 85 14.87 -5.84 23.71
N GLU A 86 15.34 -5.73 22.45
CA GLU A 86 14.46 -5.60 21.28
C GLU A 86 13.40 -6.69 21.25
N ARG A 87 13.80 -7.92 21.56
CA ARG A 87 12.87 -9.04 21.56
C ARG A 87 11.94 -9.06 22.78
N ALA A 88 12.44 -8.63 23.91
CA ALA A 88 11.65 -8.50 25.12
C ALA A 88 10.65 -7.33 25.05
N PHE A 89 10.56 -6.64 23.90
CA PHE A 89 9.74 -5.43 23.72
C PHE A 89 10.04 -4.33 24.77
N VAL A 90 11.22 -4.35 25.31
CA VAL A 90 11.69 -3.27 26.21
C VAL A 90 12.25 -2.16 25.31
N PRO A 91 11.62 -0.99 25.24
CA PRO A 91 12.08 0.09 24.39
C PRO A 91 13.46 0.55 24.85
N SER A 92 14.48 0.35 24.02
CA SER A 92 15.76 1.07 24.11
C SER A 92 15.80 2.11 23.00
N THR A 93 16.60 3.15 23.18
CA THR A 93 16.70 4.26 22.21
C THR A 93 17.20 3.83 20.82
N GLY A 94 17.88 2.67 20.71
CA GLY A 94 18.31 2.09 19.43
C GLY A 94 17.21 1.28 18.75
N ASP A 95 16.30 0.71 19.50
CA ASP A 95 15.30 -0.26 19.06
C ASP A 95 14.06 0.40 18.51
N ILE A 96 13.68 1.56 19.04
CA ILE A 96 12.53 2.37 18.57
C ILE A 96 12.65 2.69 17.09
N LYS A 97 13.87 2.97 16.60
CA LYS A 97 14.09 3.26 15.18
C LYS A 97 13.81 2.05 14.29
N SER A 98 14.24 0.87 14.67
CA SER A 98 14.05 -0.36 13.88
C SER A 98 12.57 -0.74 13.78
N TYR A 99 11.81 -0.63 14.87
CA TYR A 99 10.36 -0.85 14.85
C TYR A 99 9.62 0.25 14.07
N GLY A 100 10.09 1.50 14.17
CA GLY A 100 9.59 2.61 13.36
C GLY A 100 9.83 2.42 11.87
N ASP A 101 10.97 1.86 11.48
CA ASP A 101 11.27 1.52 10.08
C ASP A 101 10.32 0.41 9.56
N ILE A 102 10.02 -0.63 10.36
CA ILE A 102 9.07 -1.69 10.01
C ILE A 102 7.66 -1.10 9.88
N TRP A 103 7.22 -0.33 10.87
CA TRP A 103 5.94 0.37 10.85
C TRP A 103 5.76 1.20 9.58
N THR A 104 6.75 2.02 9.25
CA THR A 104 6.75 2.85 8.06
C THR A 104 6.69 2.00 6.78
N GLY A 105 7.45 0.91 6.73
CA GLY A 105 7.43 -0.02 5.59
C GLY A 105 6.07 -0.70 5.41
N MET A 106 5.40 -1.11 6.50
CA MET A 106 4.07 -1.71 6.42
C MET A 106 3.03 -0.70 5.91
N TYR A 107 3.07 0.55 6.41
CA TYR A 107 2.17 1.59 5.93
C TYR A 107 2.49 2.09 4.52
N ASP A 108 3.75 2.03 4.05
CA ASP A 108 4.07 2.23 2.63
C ASP A 108 3.37 1.16 1.78
N GLY A 109 3.38 -0.09 2.23
CA GLY A 109 2.62 -1.17 1.58
C GLY A 109 1.11 -0.92 1.55
N VAL A 110 0.53 -0.52 2.69
CA VAL A 110 -0.91 -0.15 2.77
C VAL A 110 -1.23 0.99 1.80
N ASN A 111 -0.41 2.04 1.75
CA ASN A 111 -0.65 3.17 0.85
C ASN A 111 -0.60 2.74 -0.62
N ARG A 112 0.43 1.98 -1.02
CA ARG A 112 0.56 1.46 -2.40
C ARG A 112 -0.62 0.57 -2.79
N THR A 113 -1.09 -0.30 -1.89
CA THR A 113 -2.26 -1.14 -2.15
C THR A 113 -3.54 -0.31 -2.28
N ASN A 114 -3.73 0.71 -1.45
CA ASN A 114 -4.86 1.63 -1.56
C ASN A 114 -4.83 2.43 -2.87
N ASP A 115 -3.66 2.91 -3.30
CA ASP A 115 -3.50 3.61 -4.58
C ASP A 115 -3.86 2.71 -5.76
N VAL A 116 -3.43 1.45 -5.74
CA VAL A 116 -3.75 0.48 -6.81
C VAL A 116 -5.23 0.11 -6.81
N ILE A 117 -5.83 -0.14 -5.64
CA ILE A 117 -7.27 -0.46 -5.53
C ILE A 117 -8.09 0.71 -6.08
N GLU A 118 -7.85 1.93 -5.60
CA GLU A 118 -8.57 3.13 -6.06
C GLU A 118 -8.34 3.38 -7.54
N GLY A 119 -7.11 3.26 -8.03
CA GLY A 119 -6.77 3.47 -9.44
C GLY A 119 -7.46 2.47 -10.36
N ILE A 120 -7.53 1.18 -9.97
CA ILE A 120 -8.28 0.17 -10.72
C ILE A 120 -9.78 0.52 -10.71
N GLU A 121 -10.37 0.80 -9.54
CA GLU A 121 -11.80 1.12 -9.39
C GLU A 121 -12.23 2.32 -10.23
N GLN A 122 -11.36 3.31 -10.40
CA GLN A 122 -11.62 4.52 -11.19
C GLN A 122 -11.34 4.32 -12.69
N SER A 123 -10.70 3.22 -13.10
CA SER A 123 -10.34 2.99 -14.51
C SER A 123 -11.53 2.62 -15.39
N SER A 124 -11.44 2.98 -16.67
CA SER A 124 -12.41 2.56 -17.70
C SER A 124 -12.41 1.04 -17.89
N LEU A 125 -11.28 0.38 -17.66
CA LEU A 125 -11.14 -1.08 -17.74
C LEU A 125 -12.01 -1.77 -16.69
N PHE A 126 -12.00 -1.28 -15.44
CA PHE A 126 -12.81 -1.82 -14.37
C PHE A 126 -14.31 -1.53 -14.56
N ALA A 127 -14.64 -0.36 -15.13
CA ALA A 127 -16.02 -0.03 -15.48
C ALA A 127 -16.60 -0.99 -16.53
N ALA A 128 -15.77 -1.46 -17.47
CA ALA A 128 -16.14 -2.39 -18.54
C ALA A 128 -16.02 -3.88 -18.15
N ALA A 129 -15.37 -4.20 -17.01
CA ALA A 129 -15.09 -5.58 -16.62
C ALA A 129 -16.35 -6.34 -16.15
N ASP A 130 -16.41 -7.63 -16.45
CA ASP A 130 -17.36 -8.56 -15.84
C ASP A 130 -16.88 -8.92 -14.42
N LYS A 131 -17.52 -8.32 -13.41
CA LYS A 131 -17.18 -8.48 -11.99
C LYS A 131 -17.75 -9.76 -11.38
N THR A 132 -18.24 -10.68 -12.19
CA THR A 132 -18.79 -11.97 -11.74
C THR A 132 -17.89 -13.15 -12.11
N LYS A 133 -16.81 -12.90 -12.84
CA LYS A 133 -15.91 -13.92 -13.37
C LYS A 133 -14.43 -13.58 -13.13
N PRO A 134 -13.58 -14.60 -12.95
CA PRO A 134 -12.15 -14.41 -12.95
C PRO A 134 -11.67 -13.76 -14.26
N SER A 135 -10.78 -12.82 -14.16
CA SER A 135 -10.06 -12.21 -15.28
C SER A 135 -8.73 -11.68 -14.78
N ARG A 136 -7.83 -11.34 -15.69
CA ARG A 136 -6.53 -10.76 -15.34
C ARG A 136 -6.67 -9.47 -14.54
N LEU A 137 -7.56 -8.57 -14.96
CA LEU A 137 -7.85 -7.34 -14.23
C LEU A 137 -8.41 -7.60 -12.84
N MET A 138 -9.38 -8.51 -12.72
CA MET A 138 -9.97 -8.86 -11.43
C MET A 138 -8.99 -9.58 -10.51
N HIS A 139 -8.04 -10.34 -11.09
CA HIS A 139 -6.94 -10.93 -10.35
C HIS A 139 -6.03 -9.85 -9.76
N TYR A 140 -5.63 -8.83 -10.53
CA TYR A 140 -4.83 -7.70 -10.02
C TYR A 140 -5.55 -6.93 -8.91
N TYR A 141 -6.84 -6.72 -9.06
CA TYR A 141 -7.68 -6.11 -8.02
C TYR A 141 -7.71 -6.95 -6.74
N GLY A 142 -7.89 -8.26 -6.87
CA GLY A 142 -7.83 -9.21 -5.77
C GLY A 142 -6.45 -9.26 -5.11
N GLU A 143 -5.38 -9.27 -5.90
CA GLU A 143 -3.99 -9.25 -5.44
C GLU A 143 -3.71 -8.01 -4.57
N ALA A 144 -4.22 -6.84 -4.96
CA ALA A 144 -4.09 -5.63 -4.17
C ALA A 144 -4.82 -5.72 -2.82
N LYS A 145 -6.04 -6.29 -2.78
CA LYS A 145 -6.77 -6.52 -1.53
C LYS A 145 -6.08 -7.56 -0.63
N VAL A 146 -5.53 -8.62 -1.22
CA VAL A 146 -4.77 -9.65 -0.50
C VAL A 146 -3.53 -9.04 0.16
N LEU A 147 -2.76 -8.26 -0.55
CA LEU A 147 -1.56 -7.61 0.00
C LEU A 147 -1.91 -6.60 1.09
N ARG A 148 -2.99 -5.82 0.92
CA ARG A 148 -3.47 -4.93 1.97
C ARG A 148 -3.82 -5.70 3.25
N ALA A 149 -4.52 -6.82 3.11
CA ALA A 149 -4.86 -7.69 4.23
C ALA A 149 -3.61 -8.27 4.91
N MET A 150 -2.58 -8.65 4.15
CA MET A 150 -1.30 -9.10 4.70
C MET A 150 -0.61 -8.01 5.51
N TYR A 151 -0.52 -6.79 4.99
CA TYR A 151 0.09 -5.67 5.70
C TYR A 151 -0.64 -5.37 7.01
N TYR A 152 -1.98 -5.35 7.00
CA TYR A 152 -2.77 -5.13 8.21
C TYR A 152 -2.68 -6.30 9.18
N LEU A 153 -2.64 -7.55 8.71
CA LEU A 153 -2.43 -8.70 9.59
C LEU A 153 -1.12 -8.57 10.37
N GLU A 154 -0.03 -8.19 9.70
CA GLU A 154 1.25 -8.00 10.37
C GLU A 154 1.26 -6.78 11.30
N LEU A 155 0.59 -5.69 10.92
CA LEU A 155 0.43 -4.51 11.79
C LEU A 155 -0.31 -4.89 13.08
N VAL A 156 -1.48 -5.52 12.99
CA VAL A 156 -2.27 -5.84 14.19
C VAL A 156 -1.63 -6.94 15.05
N ARG A 157 -0.89 -7.87 14.45
CA ARG A 157 -0.16 -8.90 15.20
C ARG A 157 0.97 -8.32 16.05
N ASN A 158 1.61 -7.25 15.59
CA ASN A 158 2.77 -6.67 16.26
C ASN A 158 2.43 -5.49 17.16
N TRP A 159 1.36 -4.72 16.84
CA TRP A 159 1.02 -3.48 17.56
C TRP A 159 -0.39 -3.46 18.14
N GLY A 160 -1.24 -4.45 17.84
CA GLY A 160 -2.63 -4.46 18.32
C GLY A 160 -3.50 -3.49 17.51
N ASP A 161 -4.14 -2.55 18.20
CA ASP A 161 -4.96 -1.52 17.56
C ASP A 161 -4.07 -0.53 16.82
N VAL A 162 -4.40 -0.28 15.55
CA VAL A 162 -3.58 0.54 14.65
C VAL A 162 -4.44 1.49 13.82
N PRO A 163 -3.87 2.58 13.29
CA PRO A 163 -4.58 3.43 12.33
C PRO A 163 -5.03 2.64 11.10
N TYR A 164 -6.32 2.70 10.78
CA TYR A 164 -6.92 1.92 9.71
C TYR A 164 -7.32 2.79 8.51
N ARG A 165 -6.62 2.61 7.39
CA ARG A 165 -6.83 3.32 6.13
C ARG A 165 -7.24 2.38 5.03
N ARG A 166 -8.35 2.69 4.37
CA ARG A 166 -8.87 1.94 3.22
C ARG A 166 -8.73 2.68 1.90
N LYS A 167 -8.31 3.95 1.95
CA LYS A 167 -8.12 4.83 0.79
C LYS A 167 -6.82 5.61 0.92
N PRO A 168 -6.25 6.09 -0.19
CA PRO A 168 -5.18 7.07 -0.15
C PRO A 168 -5.59 8.30 0.67
N ALA A 169 -4.64 8.93 1.35
CA ALA A 169 -4.91 10.17 2.06
C ALA A 169 -5.07 11.32 1.06
N GLY A 170 -6.25 11.94 1.01
CA GLY A 170 -6.54 13.05 0.11
C GLY A 170 -5.97 14.39 0.59
N ASN A 171 -5.77 14.55 1.90
CA ASN A 171 -5.24 15.78 2.50
C ASN A 171 -4.48 15.51 3.81
N LYS A 172 -3.87 16.57 4.38
CA LYS A 172 -3.04 16.45 5.59
C LYS A 172 -3.83 16.03 6.85
N ASP A 173 -5.08 16.41 6.96
CA ASP A 173 -5.90 16.09 8.13
C ASP A 173 -6.23 14.60 8.18
N GLU A 174 -6.34 13.97 7.01
CA GLU A 174 -6.52 12.52 6.91
C GLU A 174 -5.25 11.72 7.25
N LEU A 175 -4.10 12.36 7.42
CA LEU A 175 -2.89 11.70 7.87
C LEU A 175 -2.94 11.34 9.36
N PHE A 176 -3.73 12.06 10.16
CA PHE A 176 -3.81 11.91 11.62
C PHE A 176 -5.13 11.24 12.00
N ILE A 177 -5.18 9.91 11.88
CA ILE A 177 -6.32 9.11 12.33
C ILE A 177 -5.96 8.32 13.58
N GLY A 178 -6.92 8.14 14.48
CA GLY A 178 -6.77 7.33 15.67
C GLY A 178 -6.61 5.83 15.35
N ALA A 179 -6.21 5.06 16.36
CA ALA A 179 -6.17 3.61 16.27
C ALA A 179 -7.60 3.04 16.16
N THR A 180 -7.75 2.01 15.37
CA THR A 180 -8.98 1.22 15.21
C THR A 180 -8.79 -0.13 15.88
N ASP A 181 -9.84 -0.64 16.50
CA ASP A 181 -9.83 -1.96 17.13
C ASP A 181 -9.39 -3.05 16.14
N ARG A 182 -8.45 -3.89 16.59
CA ARG A 182 -7.84 -4.95 15.77
C ARG A 182 -8.86 -5.92 15.17
N ASN A 183 -9.91 -6.30 15.92
CA ASN A 183 -10.89 -7.25 15.44
C ASN A 183 -11.80 -6.64 14.37
N THR A 184 -12.05 -5.33 14.44
CA THR A 184 -12.71 -4.57 13.39
C THR A 184 -11.89 -4.62 12.10
N ILE A 185 -10.58 -4.34 12.18
CA ILE A 185 -9.67 -4.42 11.03
C ILE A 185 -9.65 -5.83 10.42
N LEU A 186 -9.47 -6.86 11.26
CA LEU A 186 -9.41 -8.25 10.80
C LEU A 186 -10.72 -8.70 10.15
N THR A 187 -11.87 -8.25 10.69
CA THR A 187 -13.19 -8.55 10.12
C THR A 187 -13.35 -7.92 8.74
N ASP A 188 -12.97 -6.66 8.60
CA ASP A 188 -13.03 -5.95 7.30
C ASP A 188 -12.10 -6.59 6.27
N MET A 189 -10.89 -7.03 6.69
CA MET A 189 -9.97 -7.73 5.80
C MET A 189 -10.55 -9.06 5.30
N ILE A 190 -11.19 -9.84 6.18
CA ILE A 190 -11.87 -11.07 5.76
C ILE A 190 -12.98 -10.77 4.74
N ASN A 191 -13.79 -9.75 4.98
CA ASN A 191 -14.86 -9.38 4.06
C ASN A 191 -14.32 -8.94 2.69
N ASP A 192 -13.25 -8.13 2.67
CA ASP A 192 -12.56 -7.72 1.44
C ASP A 192 -12.03 -8.93 0.65
N LEU A 193 -11.48 -9.94 1.36
CA LEU A 193 -10.94 -11.14 0.73
C LEU A 193 -12.05 -12.06 0.19
N ILE A 194 -13.14 -12.25 0.94
CA ILE A 194 -14.30 -13.04 0.49
C ILE A 194 -14.91 -12.43 -0.78
N GLU A 195 -14.98 -11.11 -0.87
CA GLU A 195 -15.50 -10.40 -2.05
C GLU A 195 -14.72 -10.73 -3.33
N VAL A 196 -13.39 -10.86 -3.23
CA VAL A 196 -12.52 -11.01 -4.41
C VAL A 196 -12.05 -12.43 -4.65
N GLU A 197 -12.17 -13.34 -3.69
CA GLU A 197 -11.63 -14.70 -3.76
C GLU A 197 -12.05 -15.42 -5.05
N SER A 198 -13.35 -15.40 -5.38
CA SER A 198 -13.88 -16.07 -6.58
C SER A 198 -13.53 -15.36 -7.89
N LEU A 199 -13.00 -14.15 -7.84
CA LEU A 199 -12.60 -13.34 -9.00
C LEU A 199 -11.10 -13.47 -9.31
N MET A 200 -10.33 -14.07 -8.40
CA MET A 200 -8.90 -14.32 -8.59
C MET A 200 -8.66 -15.62 -9.38
N LEU A 201 -7.55 -15.63 -10.10
CA LEU A 201 -7.05 -16.81 -10.81
C LEU A 201 -6.27 -17.71 -9.84
N TYR A 202 -6.28 -19.02 -10.09
CA TYR A 202 -5.38 -19.96 -9.46
C TYR A 202 -3.93 -19.73 -9.94
N ALA A 203 -2.95 -20.18 -9.17
CA ALA A 203 -1.54 -19.96 -9.51
C ALA A 203 -1.17 -20.55 -10.89
N GLU A 204 -1.75 -21.68 -11.25
CA GLU A 204 -1.55 -22.34 -12.55
C GLU A 204 -2.27 -21.64 -13.73
N GLU A 205 -3.27 -20.81 -13.45
CA GLU A 205 -4.04 -20.06 -14.44
C GLU A 205 -3.47 -18.66 -14.67
N SER A 206 -2.69 -18.16 -13.71
CA SER A 206 -2.12 -16.83 -13.73
C SER A 206 -0.76 -16.81 -14.41
N ASP A 207 -0.51 -15.79 -15.23
CA ASP A 207 0.82 -15.52 -15.79
C ASP A 207 1.76 -14.81 -14.81
N ARG A 208 1.30 -14.58 -13.56
CA ARG A 208 2.07 -13.93 -12.49
C ARG A 208 3.07 -14.87 -11.81
N GLY A 209 2.96 -16.19 -12.04
CA GLY A 209 3.80 -17.18 -11.38
C GLY A 209 3.44 -17.43 -9.91
N VAL A 210 4.21 -18.30 -9.28
CA VAL A 210 3.99 -18.73 -7.88
C VAL A 210 4.43 -17.69 -6.84
N GLU A 211 5.13 -16.65 -7.26
CA GLU A 211 5.61 -15.58 -6.40
C GLU A 211 4.54 -14.53 -6.09
N ALA A 212 3.47 -14.49 -6.89
CA ALA A 212 2.36 -13.56 -6.70
C ALA A 212 1.23 -14.17 -5.88
N ALA A 213 0.41 -13.32 -5.26
CA ALA A 213 -0.74 -13.77 -4.49
C ALA A 213 -1.81 -14.36 -5.43
N SER A 214 -2.07 -15.65 -5.28
CA SER A 214 -3.06 -16.40 -6.05
C SER A 214 -4.37 -16.57 -5.28
N ARG A 215 -5.36 -17.18 -5.93
CA ARG A 215 -6.64 -17.53 -5.29
C ARG A 215 -6.45 -18.43 -4.08
N GLU A 216 -5.59 -19.44 -4.17
CA GLU A 216 -5.28 -20.35 -3.07
C GLU A 216 -4.63 -19.62 -1.89
N PHE A 217 -3.76 -18.65 -2.21
CA PHE A 217 -3.15 -17.82 -1.19
C PHE A 217 -4.20 -16.94 -0.49
N CYS A 218 -5.16 -16.38 -1.23
CA CYS A 218 -6.30 -15.64 -0.67
C CYS A 218 -7.10 -16.50 0.29
N GLN A 219 -7.45 -17.73 -0.09
CA GLN A 219 -8.18 -18.70 0.75
C GLN A 219 -7.41 -19.03 2.04
N ALA A 220 -6.11 -19.31 1.92
CA ALA A 220 -5.25 -19.56 3.08
C ALA A 220 -5.14 -18.35 4.00
N LEU A 221 -5.09 -17.14 3.44
CA LEU A 221 -5.04 -15.90 4.21
C LEU A 221 -6.34 -15.63 4.97
N ILE A 222 -7.51 -15.88 4.36
CA ILE A 222 -8.82 -15.80 5.05
C ILE A 222 -8.81 -16.71 6.28
N ALA A 223 -8.41 -17.98 6.13
CA ALA A 223 -8.33 -18.91 7.23
C ALA A 223 -7.35 -18.44 8.32
N ARG A 224 -6.18 -17.93 7.93
CA ARG A 224 -5.17 -17.41 8.86
C ARG A 224 -5.65 -16.20 9.64
N ILE A 225 -6.35 -15.27 9.00
CA ILE A 225 -6.89 -14.07 9.66
C ILE A 225 -8.01 -14.48 10.64
N ALA A 226 -8.87 -15.42 10.23
CA ALA A 226 -9.95 -15.93 11.09
C ALA A 226 -9.43 -16.57 12.39
N LEU A 227 -8.24 -17.20 12.36
CA LEU A 227 -7.60 -17.78 13.55
C LEU A 227 -6.93 -16.72 14.46
N GLN A 228 -6.76 -15.48 14.00
CA GLN A 228 -6.16 -14.38 14.78
C GLN A 228 -7.21 -13.49 15.46
N ARG A 229 -8.47 -13.63 15.05
CA ARG A 229 -9.62 -12.91 15.59
C ARG A 229 -10.10 -13.56 16.88
#